data_b0c25cba34a6234537a9bd96b72a0b26
#
_entry.id   b0c25cba34a6234537a9bd96b72a0b26
#
_cell.length_a   1.000
_cell.length_b   1.000
_cell.length_c   1.000
_cell.angle_alpha   90.00
_cell.angle_beta   90.00
_cell.angle_gamma   90.00
#
_symmetry.space_group_name_H-M   'P 1'
#
loop_
_entity.id
_entity.type
_entity.pdbx_description
1 polymer ?
#
loop_
_entity_poly.entity_id
_entity_poly.type
_entity_poly.pdbx_seq_one_letter_code
_entity_poly.pdbx_strand_id
1 'polypeptide(L)'
;MRIGVYGSAAGEINEESGAKAREIGREIILRGHDLITGAGSGLPYDAVKAACEARTNQKGRIIGYSPAVSLEEHLDFGMPIEGFDSFSFIDENFSYLLKGVRLKLRNVFSVNSCDSTVFISGRIG
;
A
#
# COMPACT_ATOMS: atom_id res chain seq x y z
N MET A 1 -12.42 8.09 6.05
CA MET A 1 -11.32 8.78 5.34
C MET A 1 -10.45 7.76 4.63
N ARG A 2 -9.69 8.20 3.67
CA ARG A 2 -8.67 7.40 2.99
C ARG A 2 -7.32 7.76 3.60
N ILE A 3 -6.69 6.80 4.24
CA ILE A 3 -5.43 7.01 4.96
C ILE A 3 -4.33 6.16 4.32
N GLY A 4 -3.31 6.82 3.80
CA GLY A 4 -2.17 6.16 3.17
C GLY A 4 -1.10 5.80 4.19
N VAL A 5 -0.53 4.61 4.06
CA VAL A 5 0.60 4.16 4.87
C VAL A 5 1.77 3.83 3.95
N TYR A 6 2.88 4.50 4.19
CA TYR A 6 4.09 4.39 3.37
C TYR A 6 5.31 4.19 4.27
N GLY A 7 6.32 3.53 3.73
CA GLY A 7 7.54 3.27 4.47
C GLY A 7 8.45 2.32 3.74
N SER A 8 9.46 1.82 4.43
CA SER A 8 10.47 0.94 3.83
C SER A 8 9.86 -0.35 3.31
N ALA A 9 10.20 -0.67 2.06
CA ALA A 9 9.82 -1.92 1.42
C ALA A 9 10.91 -3.00 1.60
N ALA A 10 12.13 -2.57 1.89
CA ALA A 10 13.28 -3.47 2.03
C ALA A 10 14.36 -2.80 2.90
N GLY A 11 15.38 -3.54 3.26
CA GLY A 11 16.51 -3.03 4.04
C GLY A 11 16.25 -3.12 5.54
N GLU A 12 16.54 -2.05 6.27
CA GLU A 12 16.52 -2.05 7.73
C GLU A 12 15.12 -1.97 8.33
N ILE A 13 14.31 -3.00 8.11
CA ILE A 13 13.03 -3.14 8.78
C ILE A 13 13.27 -3.88 10.11
N ASN A 14 13.11 -3.19 11.22
CA ASN A 14 13.23 -3.79 12.54
C ASN A 14 11.87 -4.13 13.14
N GLU A 15 11.88 -4.88 14.24
CA GLU A 15 10.63 -5.32 14.88
C GLU A 15 9.81 -4.15 15.42
N GLU A 16 10.44 -3.10 15.89
CA GLU A 16 9.73 -1.92 16.38
C GLU A 16 8.94 -1.24 15.27
N SER A 17 9.56 -1.04 14.11
CA SER A 17 8.90 -0.45 12.95
C SER A 17 7.76 -1.34 12.44
N GLY A 18 8.00 -2.65 12.39
CA GLY A 18 6.98 -3.62 12.00
C GLY A 18 5.78 -3.61 12.95
N ALA A 19 6.03 -3.54 14.26
CA ALA A 19 4.96 -3.46 15.25
C ALA A 19 4.13 -2.18 15.08
N LYS A 20 4.78 -1.06 14.83
CA LYS A 20 4.08 0.21 14.56
C LYS A 20 3.22 0.13 13.31
N ALA A 21 3.76 -0.45 12.24
CA ALA A 21 3.02 -0.61 11.00
C ALA A 21 1.75 -1.43 11.21
N ARG A 22 1.88 -2.56 11.92
CA ARG A 22 0.74 -3.42 12.22
C ARG A 22 -0.32 -2.69 13.06
N GLU A 23 0.12 -1.98 14.09
CA GLU A 23 -0.79 -1.23 14.95
C GLU A 23 -1.53 -0.15 14.17
N ILE A 24 -0.84 0.60 13.34
CA ILE A 24 -1.44 1.64 12.50
C ILE A 24 -2.46 1.03 11.54
N GLY A 25 -2.12 -0.09 10.89
CA GLY A 25 -3.06 -0.77 10.01
C GLY A 25 -4.33 -1.21 10.71
N ARG A 26 -4.19 -1.82 11.90
CA ARG A 26 -5.34 -2.21 12.71
C ARG A 26 -6.22 -1.02 13.07
N GLU A 27 -5.61 0.06 13.56
CA GLU A 27 -6.36 1.25 13.97
C GLU A 27 -7.13 1.87 12.81
N ILE A 28 -6.51 1.98 11.64
CA ILE A 28 -7.17 2.55 10.47
C ILE A 28 -8.43 1.75 10.14
N ILE A 29 -8.31 0.44 10.04
CA ILE A 29 -9.43 -0.40 9.61
C ILE A 29 -10.52 -0.50 10.68
N LEU A 30 -10.13 -0.62 11.94
CA LEU A 30 -11.09 -0.73 13.05
C LEU A 30 -11.88 0.56 13.25
N ARG A 31 -11.33 1.70 12.87
CA ARG A 31 -12.03 2.99 12.91
C ARG A 31 -12.90 3.24 11.67
N GLY A 32 -12.96 2.29 10.76
CA GLY A 32 -13.81 2.38 9.57
C GLY A 32 -13.23 3.20 8.43
N HIS A 33 -11.92 3.47 8.46
CA HIS A 33 -11.25 4.19 7.38
C HIS A 33 -10.67 3.23 6.34
N ASP A 34 -10.46 3.74 5.13
CA ASP A 34 -9.79 2.99 4.09
C ASP A 34 -8.28 3.06 4.26
N LEU A 35 -7.62 1.92 4.11
CA LEU A 35 -6.15 1.81 4.14
C LEU A 35 -5.63 1.79 2.71
N ILE A 36 -4.75 2.73 2.40
CA ILE A 36 -4.15 2.87 1.07
C ILE A 36 -2.65 2.62 1.17
N THR A 37 -2.09 1.84 0.27
CA THR A 37 -0.64 1.64 0.18
C THR A 37 -0.19 1.64 -1.28
N GLY A 38 1.13 1.58 -1.47
CA GLY A 38 1.73 1.41 -2.80
C GLY A 38 1.71 -0.02 -3.31
N ALA A 39 0.97 -0.91 -2.66
CA ALA A 39 0.80 -2.30 -3.06
C ALA A 39 2.08 -3.16 -3.03
N GLY A 40 3.16 -2.66 -2.47
CA GLY A 40 4.40 -3.42 -2.35
C GLY A 40 4.52 -4.17 -1.02
N SER A 41 5.65 -4.84 -0.85
CA SER A 41 6.00 -5.54 0.39
C SER A 41 6.59 -4.57 1.43
N GLY A 42 7.00 -5.12 2.58
CA GLY A 42 7.65 -4.35 3.63
C GLY A 42 6.67 -3.79 4.64
N LEU A 43 7.01 -2.65 5.25
CA LEU A 43 6.21 -2.04 6.32
C LEU A 43 4.77 -1.75 5.92
N PRO A 44 4.50 -1.17 4.74
CA PRO A 44 3.12 -0.96 4.32
C PRO A 44 2.32 -2.27 4.22
N TYR A 45 2.96 -3.34 3.79
CA TYR A 45 2.29 -4.63 3.71
C TYR A 45 2.03 -5.25 5.08
N ASP A 46 2.90 -4.99 6.07
CA ASP A 46 2.64 -5.39 7.45
C ASP A 46 1.35 -4.73 7.97
N ALA A 47 1.15 -3.46 7.62
CA ALA A 47 -0.09 -2.76 7.96
C ALA A 47 -1.30 -3.40 7.27
N VAL A 48 -1.17 -3.77 5.99
CA VAL A 48 -2.24 -4.43 5.22
C VAL A 48 -2.64 -5.75 5.86
N LYS A 49 -1.67 -6.60 6.17
CA LYS A 49 -1.95 -7.91 6.77
C LYS A 49 -2.64 -7.78 8.12
N ALA A 50 -2.15 -6.88 8.96
CA ALA A 50 -2.73 -6.65 10.29
C ALA A 50 -4.16 -6.08 10.19
N ALA A 51 -4.38 -5.15 9.26
CA ALA A 51 -5.71 -4.61 9.01
C ALA A 51 -6.69 -5.69 8.55
N CYS A 52 -6.26 -6.53 7.61
CA CYS A 52 -7.07 -7.63 7.10
C CYS A 52 -7.48 -8.59 8.22
N GLU A 53 -6.54 -8.96 9.08
CA GLU A 53 -6.81 -9.85 10.21
C GLU A 53 -7.73 -9.22 11.26
N ALA A 54 -7.60 -7.93 11.49
CA ALA A 54 -8.37 -7.23 12.53
C ALA A 54 -9.78 -6.83 12.08
N ARG A 55 -10.03 -6.80 10.78
CA ARG A 55 -11.30 -6.32 10.24
C ARG A 55 -12.45 -7.23 10.64
N THR A 56 -13.41 -6.69 11.41
CA THR A 56 -14.56 -7.43 11.90
C THR A 56 -15.85 -7.11 11.16
N ASN A 57 -15.90 -5.98 10.48
CA ASN A 57 -17.04 -5.60 9.64
C ASN A 57 -16.49 -4.91 8.39
N GLN A 58 -17.34 -4.62 7.43
CA GLN A 58 -16.92 -4.26 6.08
C GLN A 58 -16.90 -2.75 5.80
N LYS A 59 -16.68 -1.92 6.81
CA LYS A 59 -16.71 -0.47 6.61
C LYS A 59 -15.47 0.06 5.91
N GLY A 60 -14.28 -0.40 6.31
CA GLY A 60 -13.03 0.04 5.72
C GLY A 60 -12.57 -0.87 4.60
N ARG A 61 -11.95 -0.31 3.57
CA ARG A 61 -11.37 -1.06 2.45
C ARG A 61 -9.86 -0.97 2.48
N ILE A 62 -9.23 -1.99 1.92
CA ILE A 62 -7.77 -2.07 1.80
C ILE A 62 -7.43 -2.01 0.31
N ILE A 63 -6.81 -0.92 -0.12
CA ILE A 63 -6.61 -0.62 -1.54
C ILE A 63 -5.12 -0.41 -1.82
N GLY A 64 -4.60 -1.12 -2.82
CA GLY A 64 -3.22 -0.98 -3.25
C GLY A 64 -3.12 -0.21 -4.56
N TYR A 65 -2.20 0.76 -4.61
CA TYR A 65 -1.87 1.46 -5.84
C TYR A 65 -0.63 0.80 -6.46
N SER A 66 -0.84 0.02 -7.50
CA SER A 66 0.23 -0.73 -8.15
C SER A 66 0.91 0.09 -9.26
N PRO A 67 2.23 -0.08 -9.46
CA PRO A 67 2.91 0.49 -10.62
C PRO A 67 2.64 -0.29 -11.90
N ALA A 68 1.99 -1.45 -11.79
CA ALA A 68 1.63 -2.27 -12.94
C ALA A 68 0.40 -1.72 -13.65
N VAL A 69 0.22 -2.15 -14.90
CA VAL A 69 -0.98 -1.79 -15.68
C VAL A 69 -2.07 -2.86 -15.56
N SER A 70 -1.74 -4.01 -14.99
CA SER A 70 -2.68 -5.13 -14.84
C SER A 70 -2.29 -6.00 -13.65
N LEU A 71 -3.21 -6.86 -13.22
CA LEU A 71 -2.92 -7.84 -12.16
C LEU A 71 -1.81 -8.80 -12.60
N GLU A 72 -1.82 -9.23 -13.86
CA GLU A 72 -0.79 -10.10 -14.40
C GLU A 72 0.60 -9.49 -14.25
N GLU A 73 0.77 -8.23 -14.66
CA GLU A 73 2.05 -7.54 -14.52
C GLU A 73 2.42 -7.32 -13.05
N HIS A 74 1.44 -7.03 -12.20
CA HIS A 74 1.64 -6.90 -10.76
C HIS A 74 2.26 -8.18 -10.17
N LEU A 75 1.74 -9.34 -10.57
CA LEU A 75 2.27 -10.62 -10.15
C LEU A 75 3.66 -10.88 -10.75
N ASP A 76 3.88 -10.50 -11.99
CA ASP A 76 5.19 -10.62 -12.64
C ASP A 76 6.25 -9.78 -11.92
N PHE A 77 5.85 -8.66 -11.32
CA PHE A 77 6.75 -7.85 -10.50
C PHE A 77 7.02 -8.46 -9.13
N GLY A 78 6.40 -9.59 -8.80
CA GLY A 78 6.55 -10.25 -7.50
C GLY A 78 5.86 -9.53 -6.35
N MET A 79 4.87 -8.70 -6.65
CA MET A 79 4.17 -7.91 -5.61
C MET A 79 3.04 -8.72 -4.98
N PRO A 80 2.74 -8.47 -3.69
CA PRO A 80 1.73 -9.24 -2.98
C PRO A 80 0.31 -8.89 -3.40
N ILE A 81 -0.60 -9.85 -3.25
CA ILE A 81 -2.03 -9.65 -3.50
C ILE A 81 -2.91 -9.95 -2.29
N GLU A 82 -2.45 -10.81 -1.37
CA GLU A 82 -3.27 -11.16 -0.21
C GLU A 82 -3.52 -9.97 0.70
N GLY A 83 -4.74 -9.89 1.20
CA GLY A 83 -5.15 -8.85 2.13
C GLY A 83 -5.73 -7.61 1.48
N PHE A 84 -5.52 -7.42 0.19
CA PHE A 84 -6.09 -6.27 -0.54
C PHE A 84 -7.50 -6.58 -1.03
N ASP A 85 -8.39 -5.60 -0.90
CA ASP A 85 -9.74 -5.70 -1.47
C ASP A 85 -9.74 -5.34 -2.96
N SER A 86 -8.90 -4.41 -3.35
CA SER A 86 -8.78 -3.98 -4.74
C SER A 86 -7.45 -3.30 -5.00
N PHE A 87 -7.14 -3.16 -6.29
CA PHE A 87 -5.96 -2.44 -6.76
C PHE A 87 -6.36 -1.33 -7.71
N SER A 88 -5.60 -0.25 -7.68
CA SER A 88 -5.61 0.78 -8.71
C SER A 88 -4.34 0.59 -9.53
N PHE A 89 -4.49 0.38 -10.83
CA PHE A 89 -3.37 0.16 -11.75
C PHE A 89 -3.05 1.44 -12.52
N ILE A 90 -1.83 1.50 -13.04
CA ILE A 90 -1.43 2.55 -13.98
C ILE A 90 -2.24 2.37 -15.28
N ASP A 91 -2.70 3.46 -15.85
CA ASP A 91 -3.42 3.42 -17.12
C ASP A 91 -2.55 2.76 -18.20
N GLU A 92 -3.14 1.88 -18.99
CA GLU A 92 -2.45 1.13 -20.04
C GLU A 92 -1.75 2.04 -21.05
N ASN A 93 -2.25 3.25 -21.25
CA ASN A 93 -1.62 4.24 -22.12
C ASN A 93 -0.21 4.62 -21.65
N PHE A 94 0.13 4.36 -20.39
CA PHE A 94 1.47 4.61 -19.84
C PHE A 94 2.34 3.37 -19.76
N SER A 95 1.93 2.26 -20.37
CA SER A 95 2.67 1.00 -20.34
C SER A 95 4.06 1.10 -20.98
N TYR A 96 4.27 2.08 -21.86
CA TYR A 96 5.57 2.33 -22.51
C TYR A 96 6.62 2.92 -21.55
N LEU A 97 6.21 3.43 -20.39
CA LEU A 97 7.12 4.00 -19.44
C LEU A 97 7.92 2.91 -18.73
N LEU A 98 9.18 3.22 -18.41
CA LEU A 98 10.02 2.32 -17.63
C LEU A 98 9.42 2.09 -16.25
N LYS A 99 9.66 0.90 -15.67
CA LYS A 99 9.14 0.53 -14.36
C LYS A 99 9.46 1.58 -13.30
N GLY A 100 10.70 2.10 -13.28
CA GLY A 100 11.10 3.12 -12.30
C GLY A 100 10.29 4.41 -12.41
N VAL A 101 9.92 4.81 -13.63
CA VAL A 101 9.07 5.99 -13.85
C VAL A 101 7.64 5.70 -13.38
N ARG A 102 7.13 4.51 -13.67
CA ARG A 102 5.79 4.10 -13.24
C ARG A 102 5.68 4.01 -11.72
N LEU A 103 6.75 3.61 -11.04
CA LEU A 103 6.81 3.62 -9.58
C LEU A 103 6.59 5.01 -9.00
N LYS A 104 7.22 6.02 -9.60
CA LYS A 104 7.06 7.42 -9.17
C LYS A 104 5.65 7.94 -9.47
N LEU A 105 5.13 7.60 -10.64
CA LEU A 105 3.78 7.99 -11.04
C LEU A 105 2.74 7.38 -10.08
N ARG A 106 2.91 6.10 -9.72
CA ARG A 106 2.08 5.42 -8.72
C ARG A 106 2.10 6.16 -7.38
N ASN A 107 3.28 6.62 -6.95
CA ASN A 107 3.41 7.35 -5.69
C ASN A 107 2.57 8.63 -5.71
N VAL A 108 2.61 9.36 -6.81
CA VAL A 108 1.81 10.58 -6.96
C VAL A 108 0.31 10.26 -6.87
N PHE A 109 -0.16 9.30 -7.61
CA PHE A 109 -1.58 8.93 -7.60
C PHE A 109 -2.03 8.40 -6.25
N SER A 110 -1.21 7.57 -5.61
CA SER A 110 -1.53 7.00 -4.31
C SER A 110 -1.68 8.09 -3.25
N VAL A 111 -0.68 8.96 -3.12
CA VAL A 111 -0.72 10.04 -2.12
C VAL A 111 -1.85 11.01 -2.41
N ASN A 112 -2.04 11.36 -3.68
CA ASN A 112 -3.11 12.28 -4.07
C ASN A 112 -4.51 11.74 -3.76
N SER A 113 -4.67 10.42 -3.70
CA SER A 113 -5.97 9.79 -3.40
C SER A 113 -6.32 9.84 -1.91
N CYS A 114 -5.35 10.14 -1.05
CA CYS A 114 -5.53 10.07 0.39
C CYS A 114 -5.98 11.38 1.01
N ASP A 115 -6.76 11.28 2.07
CA ASP A 115 -7.11 12.42 2.91
C ASP A 115 -5.99 12.74 3.90
N SER A 116 -5.25 11.70 4.30
CA SER A 116 -4.12 11.82 5.23
C SER A 116 -3.12 10.71 4.93
N THR A 117 -1.87 10.93 5.30
CA THR A 117 -0.79 9.95 5.08
C THR A 117 0.04 9.77 6.34
N VAL A 118 0.52 8.53 6.53
CA VAL A 118 1.43 8.16 7.61
C VAL A 118 2.68 7.57 7.00
N PHE A 119 3.82 8.08 7.40
CA PHE A 119 5.11 7.56 6.97
C PHE A 119 5.80 6.87 8.14
N ILE A 120 6.19 5.63 7.95
CA ILE A 120 6.82 4.81 8.97
C ILE A 120 8.23 4.50 8.52
N SER A 121 9.21 5.08 9.17
CA SER A 121 10.63 4.75 8.97
C SER A 121 11.05 4.48 7.51
N GLY A 122 12.20 4.91 7.11
CA GLY A 122 12.76 4.60 5.81
C GLY A 122 12.66 5.72 4.81
N ARG A 123 12.84 5.37 3.53
CA ARG A 123 12.91 6.34 2.44
C ARG A 123 11.55 6.61 1.83
N ILE A 124 11.32 7.88 1.58
CA ILE A 124 10.22 8.31 0.72
C ILE A 124 10.84 8.44 -0.67
N GLY A 125 10.64 7.43 -1.45
CA GLY A 125 11.37 7.40 -2.63
C GLY A 125 10.79 7.71 -3.93
#